data_97b2b78af4f30442ea487ada51977925
#
_entry.id   97b2b78af4f30442ea487ada51977925
#
_cell.length_a   1.000
_cell.length_b   1.000
_cell.length_c   1.000
_cell.angle_alpha   90.00
_cell.angle_beta   90.00
_cell.angle_gamma   90.00
#
_symmetry.space_group_name_H-M   'P 1'
#
loop_
_entity.id
_entity.type
_entity.pdbx_description
1 polymer ?
#
loop_
_entity_poly.entity_id
_entity_poly.type
_entity_poly.pdbx_seq_one_letter_code
_entity_poly.pdbx_strand_id
1 'polypeptide(L)'
;HRLIKGFDVFDDVQDMSDQDVALLSRQDKIDIAIDLTGYTQNSRSGVFAYRAAPVQINYLGYPGTMGADFLDYIIADQNLIPKESQKYYFEKPIYLPHHYQAQDDTLHISDDTPSRSELGLPDDGFVFCAINNTYKITPSEFNIWMRLLQSVDGSVLWLLESNKWVKANLLEEANSRGVASERLVFATKVSIAQYIAQFRQADLYLDTFTYNAG
;
A
#
# COMPACT_ATOMS: atom_id res chain seq x y z
N HIS A 1 -14.30 1.37 -16.70
CA HIS A 1 -14.47 2.49 -17.65
C HIS A 1 -13.30 3.48 -17.67
N ARG A 2 -12.63 3.78 -16.51
CA ARG A 2 -11.49 4.71 -16.47
C ARG A 2 -10.24 4.10 -17.14
N LEU A 3 -9.92 2.84 -16.85
CA LEU A 3 -8.79 2.13 -17.44
C LEU A 3 -8.89 2.07 -18.96
N ILE A 4 -10.04 1.65 -19.50
CA ILE A 4 -10.25 1.54 -20.96
C ILE A 4 -10.01 2.89 -21.67
N LYS A 5 -10.36 4.01 -21.02
CA LYS A 5 -10.14 5.35 -21.59
C LYS A 5 -8.72 5.88 -21.43
N GLY A 6 -7.93 5.24 -20.61
CA GLY A 6 -6.55 5.66 -20.32
C GLY A 6 -5.50 5.05 -21.24
N PHE A 7 -5.90 4.13 -22.12
CA PHE A 7 -5.00 3.42 -23.03
C PHE A 7 -5.46 3.58 -24.48
N ASP A 8 -4.52 3.57 -25.42
CA ASP A 8 -4.79 3.64 -26.84
C ASP A 8 -5.50 2.36 -27.34
N VAL A 9 -5.13 1.22 -26.79
CA VAL A 9 -5.72 -0.10 -27.04
C VAL A 9 -5.97 -0.78 -25.70
N PHE A 10 -7.12 -1.43 -25.58
CA PHE A 10 -7.50 -2.22 -24.41
C PHE A 10 -8.11 -3.54 -24.87
N ASP A 11 -7.42 -4.64 -24.62
CA ASP A 11 -7.88 -5.99 -24.91
C ASP A 11 -8.29 -6.69 -23.61
N ASP A 12 -9.51 -7.20 -23.57
CA ASP A 12 -9.96 -8.05 -22.49
C ASP A 12 -9.46 -9.48 -22.72
N VAL A 13 -8.47 -9.86 -21.95
CA VAL A 13 -7.80 -11.16 -22.06
C VAL A 13 -8.19 -12.14 -20.93
N GLN A 14 -9.31 -11.87 -20.23
CA GLN A 14 -9.70 -12.65 -19.05
C GLN A 14 -9.83 -14.14 -19.37
N ASP A 15 -10.39 -14.49 -20.52
CA ASP A 15 -10.67 -15.88 -20.93
C ASP A 15 -9.53 -16.51 -21.76
N MET A 16 -8.44 -15.77 -22.01
CA MET A 16 -7.28 -16.27 -22.75
C MET A 16 -6.28 -16.98 -21.82
N SER A 17 -5.59 -17.99 -22.35
CA SER A 17 -4.45 -18.59 -21.64
C SER A 17 -3.26 -17.61 -21.57
N ASP A 18 -2.35 -17.80 -20.61
CA ASP A 18 -1.12 -16.99 -20.50
C ASP A 18 -0.27 -17.05 -21.78
N GLN A 19 -0.23 -18.22 -22.41
CA GLN A 19 0.45 -18.41 -23.69
C GLN A 19 -0.19 -17.59 -24.82
N ASP A 20 -1.53 -17.61 -24.93
CA ASP A 20 -2.26 -16.87 -25.96
C ASP A 20 -2.10 -15.36 -25.78
N VAL A 21 -2.11 -14.87 -24.54
CA VAL A 21 -1.85 -13.45 -24.25
C VAL A 21 -0.44 -13.05 -24.67
N ALA A 22 0.57 -13.88 -24.39
CA ALA A 22 1.93 -13.62 -24.83
C ALA A 22 2.07 -13.65 -26.36
N LEU A 23 1.32 -14.53 -27.05
CA LEU A 23 1.26 -14.59 -28.50
C LEU A 23 0.61 -13.33 -29.09
N LEU A 24 -0.52 -12.89 -28.54
CA LEU A 24 -1.20 -11.65 -28.94
C LEU A 24 -0.26 -10.45 -28.81
N SER A 25 0.39 -10.29 -27.67
CA SER A 25 1.36 -9.20 -27.42
C SER A 25 2.47 -9.17 -28.49
N ARG A 26 2.99 -10.34 -28.88
CA ARG A 26 3.99 -10.43 -29.96
C ARG A 26 3.43 -10.14 -31.36
N GLN A 27 2.18 -10.51 -31.64
CA GLN A 27 1.50 -10.17 -32.90
C GLN A 27 1.30 -8.66 -33.01
N ASP A 28 1.00 -7.99 -31.91
CA ASP A 28 0.84 -6.54 -31.82
C ASP A 28 2.19 -5.81 -31.78
N LYS A 29 3.32 -6.56 -31.83
CA LYS A 29 4.69 -6.05 -31.86
C LYS A 29 5.02 -5.17 -30.64
N ILE A 30 4.57 -5.58 -29.47
CA ILE A 30 4.89 -4.89 -28.22
C ILE A 30 6.38 -5.02 -27.92
N ASP A 31 7.08 -3.91 -27.79
CA ASP A 31 8.52 -3.86 -27.49
C ASP A 31 8.80 -4.02 -25.99
N ILE A 32 7.92 -3.49 -25.13
CA ILE A 32 8.08 -3.50 -23.66
C ILE A 32 6.77 -3.98 -23.03
N ALA A 33 6.83 -5.08 -22.30
CA ALA A 33 5.73 -5.56 -21.47
C ALA A 33 5.99 -5.27 -19.99
N ILE A 34 5.00 -4.72 -19.30
CA ILE A 34 5.11 -4.35 -17.88
C ILE A 34 4.13 -5.17 -17.06
N ASP A 35 4.64 -5.94 -16.09
CA ASP A 35 3.84 -6.61 -15.07
C ASP A 35 3.52 -5.60 -13.95
N LEU A 36 2.25 -5.16 -13.87
CA LEU A 36 1.77 -4.25 -12.83
C LEU A 36 1.25 -4.98 -11.59
N THR A 37 1.30 -6.30 -11.58
CA THR A 37 0.70 -7.14 -10.54
C THR A 37 1.75 -7.87 -9.71
N GLY A 38 2.70 -8.52 -10.37
CA GLY A 38 3.71 -9.36 -9.74
C GLY A 38 3.09 -10.47 -8.87
N TYR A 39 3.71 -10.86 -7.77
CA TYR A 39 3.20 -11.90 -6.87
C TYR A 39 2.09 -11.40 -5.94
N THR A 40 1.02 -10.88 -6.52
CA THR A 40 -0.20 -10.51 -5.78
C THR A 40 -1.38 -11.40 -6.19
N GLN A 41 -2.53 -11.19 -5.54
CA GLN A 41 -3.72 -11.97 -5.84
C GLN A 41 -4.15 -11.82 -7.31
N ASN A 42 -4.50 -12.93 -7.97
CA ASN A 42 -4.89 -13.01 -9.37
C ASN A 42 -3.76 -12.62 -10.36
N SER A 43 -2.52 -12.76 -9.94
CA SER A 43 -1.36 -12.54 -10.81
C SER A 43 -1.39 -13.44 -12.05
N ARG A 44 -0.93 -12.89 -13.17
CA ARG A 44 -0.74 -13.60 -14.44
C ARG A 44 0.72 -13.53 -14.91
N SER A 45 1.66 -13.68 -13.96
CA SER A 45 3.10 -13.68 -14.26
C SER A 45 3.52 -14.76 -15.26
N GLY A 46 2.71 -15.80 -15.47
CA GLY A 46 2.89 -16.81 -16.51
C GLY A 46 2.92 -16.24 -17.93
N VAL A 47 2.24 -15.13 -18.20
CA VAL A 47 2.31 -14.42 -19.49
C VAL A 47 3.75 -14.03 -19.81
N PHE A 48 4.49 -13.54 -18.82
CA PHE A 48 5.88 -13.11 -18.98
C PHE A 48 6.83 -14.31 -19.13
N ALA A 49 6.52 -15.47 -18.53
CA ALA A 49 7.27 -16.70 -18.71
C ALA A 49 7.25 -17.18 -20.19
N TYR A 50 6.18 -16.88 -20.93
CA TYR A 50 6.10 -17.13 -22.39
C TYR A 50 6.77 -16.04 -23.24
N ARG A 51 7.43 -15.08 -22.60
CA ARG A 51 8.14 -13.97 -23.25
C ARG A 51 7.22 -13.13 -24.14
N ALA A 52 6.34 -12.35 -23.52
CA ALA A 52 5.36 -11.51 -24.20
C ALA A 52 5.98 -10.39 -25.04
N ALA A 53 7.17 -9.88 -24.64
CA ALA A 53 7.90 -8.83 -25.35
C ALA A 53 9.42 -9.03 -25.26
N PRO A 54 10.23 -8.36 -26.10
CA PRO A 54 11.70 -8.35 -26.02
C PRO A 54 12.22 -7.84 -24.68
N VAL A 55 11.55 -6.85 -24.09
CA VAL A 55 11.87 -6.30 -22.76
C VAL A 55 10.67 -6.50 -21.83
N GLN A 56 10.93 -7.07 -20.66
CA GLN A 56 9.89 -7.34 -19.67
C GLN A 56 10.26 -6.75 -18.31
N ILE A 57 9.32 -6.03 -17.70
CA ILE A 57 9.56 -5.18 -16.52
C ILE A 57 8.54 -5.49 -15.44
N ASN A 58 9.01 -5.69 -14.20
CA ASN A 58 8.16 -5.68 -13.01
C ASN A 58 7.99 -4.24 -12.49
N TYR A 59 6.75 -3.83 -12.21
CA TYR A 59 6.48 -2.49 -11.70
C TYR A 59 5.26 -2.44 -10.76
N LEU A 60 5.36 -1.67 -9.74
CA LEU A 60 4.30 -1.14 -8.86
C LEU A 60 3.64 -2.15 -7.93
N GLY A 61 2.89 -3.15 -8.44
CA GLY A 61 2.03 -4.00 -7.61
C GLY A 61 2.77 -4.91 -6.63
N TYR A 62 3.95 -5.37 -7.01
CA TYR A 62 4.85 -6.15 -6.16
C TYR A 62 6.28 -5.59 -6.26
N PRO A 63 6.74 -4.80 -5.26
CA PRO A 63 8.03 -4.13 -5.32
C PRO A 63 9.23 -5.03 -4.95
N GLY A 64 9.00 -6.32 -4.70
CA GLY A 64 10.04 -7.32 -4.49
C GLY A 64 10.53 -7.95 -5.79
N THR A 65 11.65 -8.68 -5.72
CA THR A 65 12.10 -9.48 -6.85
C THR A 65 11.11 -10.61 -7.17
N MET A 66 10.85 -10.82 -8.45
CA MET A 66 10.09 -11.98 -8.92
C MET A 66 10.95 -13.26 -8.94
N GLY A 67 12.29 -13.13 -8.79
CA GLY A 67 13.22 -14.23 -8.73
C GLY A 67 13.24 -15.08 -10.01
N ALA A 68 12.92 -14.47 -11.14
CA ALA A 68 12.69 -15.16 -12.43
C ALA A 68 13.46 -14.49 -13.56
N ASP A 69 14.09 -15.30 -14.40
CA ASP A 69 14.94 -14.88 -15.52
C ASP A 69 14.15 -14.31 -16.71
N PHE A 70 12.85 -14.47 -16.70
CA PHE A 70 11.98 -13.91 -17.73
C PHE A 70 11.59 -12.45 -17.49
N LEU A 71 11.89 -11.85 -16.33
CA LEU A 71 11.78 -10.42 -16.10
C LEU A 71 13.17 -9.77 -16.10
N ASP A 72 13.37 -8.82 -17.01
CA ASP A 72 14.67 -8.20 -17.25
C ASP A 72 14.96 -7.08 -16.27
N TYR A 73 13.93 -6.31 -15.91
CA TYR A 73 14.05 -5.10 -15.09
C TYR A 73 12.95 -4.99 -14.04
N ILE A 74 13.24 -4.20 -13.00
CA ILE A 74 12.26 -3.71 -12.04
C ILE A 74 12.34 -2.19 -11.96
N ILE A 75 11.19 -1.48 -12.04
CA ILE A 75 11.15 -0.04 -11.80
C ILE A 75 11.09 0.19 -10.30
N ALA A 76 12.01 0.99 -9.80
CA ALA A 76 12.21 1.26 -8.38
C ALA A 76 12.69 2.70 -8.14
N ASP A 77 12.98 3.04 -6.91
CA ASP A 77 13.80 4.17 -6.49
C ASP A 77 14.91 3.71 -5.54
N GLN A 78 15.81 4.62 -5.20
CA GLN A 78 16.98 4.28 -4.36
C GLN A 78 16.63 3.98 -2.89
N ASN A 79 15.46 4.39 -2.42
CA ASN A 79 14.99 4.07 -1.06
C ASN A 79 14.37 2.68 -1.04
N LEU A 80 13.62 2.30 -2.08
CA LEU A 80 13.02 0.97 -2.20
C LEU A 80 14.09 -0.10 -2.42
N ILE A 81 15.03 0.12 -3.34
CA ILE A 81 16.14 -0.81 -3.62
C ILE A 81 17.47 -0.06 -3.48
N PRO A 82 18.02 0.06 -2.26
CA PRO A 82 19.36 0.60 -2.06
C PRO A 82 20.41 -0.22 -2.84
N LYS A 83 21.54 0.40 -3.19
CA LYS A 83 22.60 -0.25 -3.97
C LYS A 83 23.09 -1.57 -3.38
N GLU A 84 23.21 -1.62 -2.07
CA GLU A 84 23.62 -2.84 -1.33
C GLU A 84 22.58 -3.96 -1.39
N SER A 85 21.33 -3.64 -1.66
CA SER A 85 20.23 -4.59 -1.78
C SER A 85 20.03 -5.14 -3.19
N GLN A 86 20.62 -4.53 -4.21
CA GLN A 86 20.51 -4.98 -5.61
C GLN A 86 20.90 -6.45 -5.79
N LYS A 87 21.87 -6.94 -5.04
CA LYS A 87 22.35 -8.33 -5.08
C LYS A 87 21.28 -9.38 -4.72
N TYR A 88 20.15 -8.96 -4.14
CA TYR A 88 19.04 -9.84 -3.80
C TYR A 88 17.95 -9.85 -4.88
N TYR A 89 18.08 -9.00 -5.91
CA TYR A 89 17.15 -8.92 -7.02
C TYR A 89 17.71 -9.64 -8.23
N PHE A 90 16.86 -10.39 -8.91
CA PHE A 90 17.21 -11.03 -10.19
C PHE A 90 17.16 -10.00 -11.32
N GLU A 91 16.14 -9.14 -11.27
CA GLU A 91 15.92 -8.06 -12.24
C GLU A 91 16.90 -6.92 -12.03
N LYS A 92 17.24 -6.21 -13.11
CA LYS A 92 18.07 -4.99 -13.04
C LYS A 92 17.19 -3.80 -12.64
N PRO A 93 17.48 -3.07 -11.54
CA PRO A 93 16.71 -1.91 -11.18
C PRO A 93 16.86 -0.76 -12.17
N ILE A 94 15.71 -0.19 -12.58
CA ILE A 94 15.59 1.10 -13.26
C ILE A 94 15.11 2.10 -12.22
N TYR A 95 15.95 3.09 -11.90
CA TYR A 95 15.64 4.04 -10.85
C TYR A 95 14.90 5.26 -11.38
N LEU A 96 13.70 5.50 -10.82
CA LEU A 96 13.05 6.81 -10.94
C LEU A 96 13.72 7.83 -9.99
N PRO A 97 13.73 9.12 -10.34
CA PRO A 97 14.55 10.11 -9.65
C PRO A 97 14.08 10.43 -8.23
N HIS A 98 12.80 10.30 -7.91
CA HIS A 98 12.24 10.71 -6.62
C HIS A 98 11.54 9.56 -5.89
N HIS A 99 10.55 8.96 -6.52
CA HIS A 99 9.72 7.93 -5.94
C HIS A 99 9.28 6.94 -7.02
N TYR A 100 9.29 5.63 -6.72
CA TYR A 100 8.93 4.61 -7.71
C TYR A 100 7.42 4.54 -7.96
N GLN A 101 6.61 4.87 -6.96
CA GLN A 101 5.17 4.72 -7.02
C GLN A 101 4.53 5.92 -7.73
N ALA A 102 3.83 5.68 -8.82
CA ALA A 102 3.00 6.69 -9.46
C ALA A 102 1.78 7.00 -8.58
N GLN A 103 1.57 8.29 -8.30
CA GLN A 103 0.44 8.79 -7.53
C GLN A 103 -0.49 9.60 -8.46
N ASP A 104 -1.80 9.52 -8.19
CA ASP A 104 -2.80 10.34 -8.87
C ASP A 104 -2.90 11.70 -8.15
N ASP A 105 -2.29 12.74 -8.69
CA ASP A 105 -2.33 14.09 -8.15
C ASP A 105 -3.63 14.84 -8.46
N THR A 106 -4.53 14.21 -9.22
CA THR A 106 -5.87 14.74 -9.53
C THR A 106 -6.96 14.21 -8.60
N LEU A 107 -6.60 13.44 -7.57
CA LEU A 107 -7.56 12.94 -6.59
C LEU A 107 -8.27 14.09 -5.88
N HIS A 108 -9.61 14.09 -5.97
CA HIS A 108 -10.42 15.04 -5.22
C HIS A 108 -10.33 14.74 -3.72
N ILE A 109 -9.86 15.72 -2.96
CA ILE A 109 -9.90 15.72 -1.50
C ILE A 109 -11.17 16.46 -1.08
N SER A 110 -11.95 15.88 -0.16
CA SER A 110 -13.16 16.54 0.34
C SER A 110 -12.83 17.91 0.96
N ASP A 111 -13.61 18.92 0.59
CA ASP A 111 -13.55 20.24 1.24
C ASP A 111 -14.11 20.17 2.67
N ASP A 112 -15.05 19.26 2.88
CA ASP A 112 -15.61 18.97 4.20
C ASP A 112 -14.65 18.08 5.00
N THR A 113 -13.97 18.68 5.97
CA THR A 113 -13.10 17.97 6.91
C THR A 113 -13.84 17.89 8.25
N PRO A 114 -14.22 16.69 8.72
CA PRO A 114 -14.88 16.55 10.00
C PRO A 114 -13.98 17.04 11.14
N SER A 115 -14.58 17.62 12.17
CA SER A 115 -13.88 18.04 13.38
C SER A 115 -13.36 16.82 14.16
N ARG A 116 -12.41 17.06 15.07
CA ARG A 116 -11.92 16.01 15.98
C ARG A 116 -13.04 15.38 16.79
N SER A 117 -13.97 16.19 17.31
CA SER A 117 -15.11 15.68 18.09
C SER A 117 -16.04 14.78 17.27
N GLU A 118 -16.31 15.08 15.99
CA GLU A 118 -17.10 14.22 15.09
C GLU A 118 -16.40 12.89 14.79
N LEU A 119 -15.07 12.86 14.85
CA LEU A 119 -14.26 11.66 14.68
C LEU A 119 -14.02 10.89 15.99
N GLY A 120 -14.53 11.38 17.10
CA GLY A 120 -14.28 10.81 18.44
C GLY A 120 -12.85 11.03 18.94
N LEU A 121 -12.13 11.98 18.37
CA LEU A 121 -10.79 12.38 18.77
C LEU A 121 -10.86 13.50 19.83
N PRO A 122 -9.88 13.61 20.73
CA PRO A 122 -9.82 14.70 21.68
C PRO A 122 -9.59 16.05 20.99
N ASP A 123 -10.29 17.08 21.42
CA ASP A 123 -10.11 18.45 20.92
C ASP A 123 -8.67 18.94 21.21
N ASP A 124 -8.22 18.71 22.44
CA ASP A 124 -6.85 18.98 22.91
C ASP A 124 -6.15 17.65 23.19
N GLY A 125 -5.09 17.38 22.51
CA GLY A 125 -4.34 16.14 22.66
C GLY A 125 -3.62 15.75 21.40
N PHE A 126 -2.57 14.97 21.53
CA PHE A 126 -1.78 14.51 20.38
C PHE A 126 -2.44 13.27 19.75
N VAL A 127 -2.70 13.33 18.45
CA VAL A 127 -3.33 12.26 17.68
C VAL A 127 -2.28 11.52 16.86
N PHE A 128 -1.82 10.39 17.37
CA PHE A 128 -1.11 9.41 16.55
C PHE A 128 -2.11 8.70 15.64
N CYS A 129 -1.78 8.53 14.37
CA CYS A 129 -2.65 7.92 13.37
C CYS A 129 -1.97 6.71 12.71
N ALA A 130 -2.66 5.58 12.68
CA ALA A 130 -2.25 4.39 11.94
C ALA A 130 -3.47 3.74 11.24
N ILE A 131 -4.15 4.54 10.40
CA ILE A 131 -5.33 4.09 9.65
C ILE A 131 -4.88 3.26 8.45
N ASN A 132 -4.46 2.03 8.71
CA ASN A 132 -3.96 1.07 7.74
C ASN A 132 -4.64 -0.28 7.97
N ASN A 133 -4.47 -1.21 7.05
CA ASN A 133 -4.98 -2.57 7.22
C ASN A 133 -4.40 -3.22 8.48
N THR A 134 -5.28 -3.68 9.35
CA THR A 134 -4.92 -4.16 10.69
C THR A 134 -4.07 -5.43 10.69
N TYR A 135 -4.06 -6.22 9.60
CA TYR A 135 -3.15 -7.37 9.46
C TYR A 135 -1.66 -6.96 9.41
N LYS A 136 -1.37 -5.70 9.15
CA LYS A 136 0.00 -5.15 9.14
C LYS A 136 0.52 -4.84 10.55
N ILE A 137 -0.37 -4.78 11.55
CA ILE A 137 0.00 -4.47 12.94
C ILE A 137 0.58 -5.73 13.57
N THR A 138 1.87 -5.73 13.85
CA THR A 138 2.53 -6.80 14.59
C THR A 138 2.66 -6.45 16.08
N PRO A 139 2.94 -7.43 16.96
CA PRO A 139 3.18 -7.14 18.38
C PRO A 139 4.33 -6.15 18.61
N SER A 140 5.33 -6.10 17.73
CA SER A 140 6.48 -5.21 17.88
C SER A 140 6.11 -3.75 17.65
N GLU A 141 5.37 -3.44 16.56
CA GLU A 141 4.86 -2.10 16.32
C GLU A 141 3.88 -1.67 17.42
N PHE A 142 2.96 -2.57 17.79
CA PHE A 142 1.97 -2.26 18.81
C PHE A 142 2.61 -1.96 20.16
N ASN A 143 3.68 -2.68 20.56
CA ASN A 143 4.44 -2.39 21.77
C ASN A 143 5.09 -0.99 21.72
N ILE A 144 5.58 -0.56 20.57
CA ILE A 144 6.13 0.79 20.39
C ILE A 144 5.02 1.83 20.55
N TRP A 145 3.88 1.63 19.90
CA TRP A 145 2.75 2.56 19.97
C TRP A 145 2.19 2.70 21.39
N MET A 146 2.13 1.61 22.16
CA MET A 146 1.71 1.66 23.57
C MET A 146 2.69 2.47 24.43
N ARG A 147 4.01 2.33 24.20
CA ARG A 147 5.01 3.16 24.92
C ARG A 147 4.88 4.65 24.52
N LEU A 148 4.57 4.96 23.26
CA LEU A 148 4.31 6.34 22.84
C LEU A 148 3.11 6.91 23.58
N LEU A 149 2.01 6.18 23.65
CA LEU A 149 0.82 6.61 24.41
C LEU A 149 1.11 6.81 25.90
N GLN A 150 1.94 5.98 26.51
CA GLN A 150 2.34 6.12 27.90
C GLN A 150 3.26 7.33 28.14
N SER A 151 4.04 7.72 27.13
CA SER A 151 5.02 8.81 27.21
C SER A 151 4.42 10.19 26.87
N VAL A 152 3.29 10.23 26.16
CA VAL A 152 2.64 11.46 25.73
C VAL A 152 1.26 11.54 26.37
N ASP A 153 1.14 12.30 27.44
CA ASP A 153 -0.11 12.47 28.17
C ASP A 153 -1.21 13.03 27.29
N GLY A 154 -2.44 12.53 27.47
CA GLY A 154 -3.61 12.96 26.69
C GLY A 154 -3.60 12.56 25.21
N SER A 155 -2.56 11.86 24.73
CA SER A 155 -2.53 11.39 23.34
C SER A 155 -3.47 10.21 23.10
N VAL A 156 -3.89 10.04 21.85
CA VAL A 156 -4.68 8.89 21.39
C VAL A 156 -4.01 8.22 20.18
N LEU A 157 -4.33 6.96 19.96
CA LEU A 157 -3.98 6.24 18.74
C LEU A 157 -5.24 6.02 17.90
N TRP A 158 -5.27 6.59 16.72
CA TRP A 158 -6.37 6.54 15.79
C TRP A 158 -6.13 5.44 14.75
N LEU A 159 -6.95 4.39 14.78
CA LEU A 159 -6.82 3.16 14.02
C LEU A 159 -7.99 2.95 13.06
N LEU A 160 -7.82 2.13 12.03
CA LEU A 160 -8.92 1.72 11.17
C LEU A 160 -9.81 0.69 11.88
N GLU A 161 -11.12 0.90 11.91
CA GLU A 161 -12.08 -0.12 12.32
C GLU A 161 -12.27 -1.12 11.17
N SER A 162 -11.62 -2.28 11.25
CA SER A 162 -11.72 -3.32 10.23
C SER A 162 -12.87 -4.30 10.52
N ASN A 163 -12.95 -4.80 11.74
CA ASN A 163 -14.04 -5.65 12.23
C ASN A 163 -14.05 -5.69 13.76
N LYS A 164 -15.19 -6.16 14.33
CA LYS A 164 -15.40 -6.20 15.78
C LYS A 164 -14.36 -7.03 16.56
N TRP A 165 -13.82 -8.08 15.96
CA TRP A 165 -12.86 -8.96 16.63
C TRP A 165 -11.51 -8.28 16.77
N VAL A 166 -11.02 -7.65 15.71
CA VAL A 166 -9.77 -6.90 15.74
C VAL A 166 -9.84 -5.76 16.74
N LYS A 167 -10.95 -5.01 16.73
CA LYS A 167 -11.17 -3.92 17.70
C LYS A 167 -11.10 -4.44 19.15
N ALA A 168 -11.83 -5.51 19.46
CA ALA A 168 -11.82 -6.11 20.80
C ALA A 168 -10.41 -6.56 21.22
N ASN A 169 -9.71 -7.26 20.34
CA ASN A 169 -8.35 -7.74 20.61
C ASN A 169 -7.35 -6.58 20.83
N LEU A 170 -7.41 -5.52 20.02
CA LEU A 170 -6.52 -4.37 20.19
C LEU A 170 -6.78 -3.63 21.49
N LEU A 171 -8.03 -3.51 21.92
CA LEU A 171 -8.38 -2.92 23.21
C LEU A 171 -7.87 -3.78 24.39
N GLU A 172 -8.02 -5.09 24.32
CA GLU A 172 -7.49 -6.03 25.31
C GLU A 172 -5.97 -5.97 25.39
N GLU A 173 -5.29 -5.96 24.24
CA GLU A 173 -3.83 -5.85 24.13
C GLU A 173 -3.31 -4.51 24.65
N ALA A 174 -4.06 -3.40 24.47
CA ALA A 174 -3.71 -2.11 25.04
C ALA A 174 -3.82 -2.13 26.57
N ASN A 175 -4.92 -2.64 27.09
CA ASN A 175 -5.14 -2.77 28.54
C ASN A 175 -4.08 -3.64 29.20
N SER A 176 -3.68 -4.75 28.60
CA SER A 176 -2.62 -5.63 29.10
C SER A 176 -1.26 -4.95 29.21
N ARG A 177 -1.05 -3.87 28.43
CA ARG A 177 0.15 -3.02 28.45
C ARG A 177 -0.01 -1.73 29.28
N GLY A 178 -1.10 -1.62 30.05
CA GLY A 178 -1.34 -0.46 30.92
C GLY A 178 -1.82 0.79 30.18
N VAL A 179 -2.34 0.65 28.95
CA VAL A 179 -2.94 1.75 28.19
C VAL A 179 -4.46 1.58 28.22
N ALA A 180 -5.16 2.61 28.73
CA ALA A 180 -6.62 2.58 28.84
C ALA A 180 -7.29 2.53 27.44
N SER A 181 -8.39 1.78 27.34
CA SER A 181 -9.12 1.53 26.09
C SER A 181 -9.54 2.82 25.38
N GLU A 182 -9.84 3.87 26.10
CA GLU A 182 -10.28 5.18 25.61
C GLU A 182 -9.16 5.90 24.81
N ARG A 183 -7.91 5.46 24.98
CA ARG A 183 -6.76 5.97 24.24
C ARG A 183 -6.66 5.40 22.82
N LEU A 184 -7.49 4.40 22.47
CA LEU A 184 -7.59 3.84 21.13
C LEU A 184 -8.91 4.29 20.49
N VAL A 185 -8.83 5.11 19.46
CA VAL A 185 -9.98 5.61 18.68
C VAL A 185 -10.02 4.85 17.35
N PHE A 186 -11.21 4.54 16.85
CA PHE A 186 -11.38 3.74 15.65
C PHE A 186 -12.15 4.50 14.58
N ALA A 187 -11.48 4.71 13.42
CA ALA A 187 -12.07 5.34 12.23
C ALA A 187 -12.92 4.35 11.45
N THR A 188 -14.12 4.75 11.06
CA THR A 188 -14.96 4.00 10.12
C THR A 188 -14.49 4.18 8.69
N LYS A 189 -14.83 3.22 7.82
CA LYS A 189 -14.55 3.33 6.38
C LYS A 189 -15.43 4.41 5.76
N VAL A 190 -14.79 5.31 5.01
CA VAL A 190 -15.42 6.40 4.26
C VAL A 190 -14.94 6.40 2.81
N SER A 191 -15.43 7.32 1.98
CA SER A 191 -14.91 7.51 0.62
C SER A 191 -13.44 7.94 0.63
N ILE A 192 -12.70 7.70 -0.46
CA ILE A 192 -11.27 8.11 -0.57
C ILE A 192 -11.11 9.62 -0.32
N ALA A 193 -11.99 10.45 -0.89
CA ALA A 193 -11.94 11.90 -0.71
C ALA A 193 -12.05 12.31 0.76
N GLN A 194 -12.96 11.70 1.51
CA GLN A 194 -13.15 11.92 2.94
C GLN A 194 -12.00 11.31 3.75
N TYR A 195 -11.52 10.12 3.37
CA TYR A 195 -10.39 9.46 4.02
C TYR A 195 -9.14 10.34 4.02
N ILE A 196 -8.80 10.93 2.86
CA ILE A 196 -7.65 11.84 2.77
C ILE A 196 -7.89 13.11 3.59
N ALA A 197 -9.11 13.68 3.55
CA ALA A 197 -9.45 14.89 4.30
C ALA A 197 -9.33 14.71 5.81
N GLN A 198 -9.67 13.53 6.34
CA GLN A 198 -9.59 13.22 7.78
C GLN A 198 -8.16 13.31 8.33
N PHE A 199 -7.13 13.00 7.54
CA PHE A 199 -5.73 13.07 8.00
C PHE A 199 -5.31 14.46 8.48
N ARG A 200 -6.06 15.52 8.12
CA ARG A 200 -5.85 16.87 8.67
C ARG A 200 -6.07 16.95 10.18
N GLN A 201 -6.73 15.95 10.78
CA GLN A 201 -7.00 15.88 12.22
C GLN A 201 -5.93 15.11 13.00
N ALA A 202 -5.03 14.42 12.29
CA ALA A 202 -3.90 13.70 12.90
C ALA A 202 -2.67 14.60 13.00
N ASP A 203 -1.88 14.40 14.07
CA ASP A 203 -0.63 15.11 14.28
C ASP A 203 0.57 14.33 13.74
N LEU A 204 0.53 12.99 13.82
CA LEU A 204 1.62 12.14 13.33
C LEU A 204 1.09 10.79 12.84
N TYR A 205 1.47 10.42 11.62
CA TYR A 205 1.20 9.09 11.09
C TYR A 205 2.28 8.11 11.57
N LEU A 206 1.86 6.98 12.14
CA LEU A 206 2.72 5.87 12.54
C LEU A 206 2.62 4.74 11.50
N ASP A 207 3.70 4.50 10.81
CA ASP A 207 3.77 3.45 9.81
C ASP A 207 4.08 2.08 10.41
N THR A 208 3.93 1.03 9.64
CA THR A 208 4.23 -0.36 9.98
C THR A 208 5.52 -0.81 9.28
N PHE A 209 6.34 -1.65 9.97
CA PHE A 209 7.70 -1.94 9.50
C PHE A 209 7.76 -3.02 8.42
N THR A 210 6.94 -4.05 8.52
CA THR A 210 6.97 -5.17 7.56
C THR A 210 6.34 -4.79 6.22
N TYR A 211 5.20 -4.10 6.26
CA TYR A 211 4.49 -3.60 5.09
C TYR A 211 4.02 -2.18 5.38
N ASN A 212 4.63 -1.21 4.73
CA ASN A 212 4.27 0.19 4.88
C ASN A 212 2.83 0.49 4.42
N ALA A 213 2.31 1.64 4.84
CA ALA A 213 1.08 2.17 4.30
C ALA A 213 1.27 2.51 2.82
N GLY A 214 0.31 2.14 1.97
CA GLY A 214 0.30 2.42 0.53
C GLY A 214 -0.95 3.17 0.15
#